data_1d84e5fe33bf2a264e0c29b2999a1e9c
#
_entry.id   1d84e5fe33bf2a264e0c29b2999a1e9c
#
_cell.length_a   1.000
_cell.length_b   1.000
_cell.length_c   1.000
_cell.angle_alpha   90.00
_cell.angle_beta   90.00
_cell.angle_gamma   90.00
#
_symmetry.space_group_name_H-M   'P 1'
#
loop_
_entity.id
_entity.type
_entity.pdbx_description
1 polymer ?
#
loop_
_entity_poly.entity_id
_entity_poly.type
_entity_poly.pdbx_seq_one_letter_code
_entity_poly.pdbx_strand_id
1 'polypeptide(L)'
;MSIFETPRLILRPWKEKDEDAEALYKYAKDPAVGPIAGWPPHTSVGHSREVIRALLTYPEVYAVVLKETGEPVGNISLMFSNTAHTADIADNEAEMGYWIGVPYWGQGLIPEAVRRLLQHCFEDLDLQAVWCGYYDGNVRSKRVQEKCGFRFNHTEAGKRSPLGDIRTEHFMKLLRTEWMKDAQ
;
A
#
# COMPACT_ATOMS: atom_id res chain seq x y z
N MET A 1 -9.45 -9.72 -11.50
CA MET A 1 -8.28 -9.20 -10.76
C MET A 1 -7.13 -10.18 -10.89
N SER A 2 -5.95 -9.67 -11.15
CA SER A 2 -4.74 -10.46 -11.33
C SER A 2 -4.22 -11.02 -9.99
N ILE A 3 -3.44 -12.09 -10.05
CA ILE A 3 -2.66 -12.61 -8.91
C ILE A 3 -1.20 -12.50 -9.32
N PHE A 4 -0.38 -11.95 -8.43
CA PHE A 4 1.04 -11.81 -8.67
C PHE A 4 1.83 -12.61 -7.65
N GLU A 5 2.91 -13.21 -8.10
CA GLU A 5 3.82 -13.96 -7.25
C GLU A 5 5.21 -13.30 -7.19
N THR A 6 5.84 -13.43 -6.05
CA THR A 6 7.23 -13.08 -5.80
C THR A 6 7.92 -14.27 -5.12
N PRO A 7 9.20 -14.24 -4.82
CA PRO A 7 9.85 -15.34 -4.09
C PRO A 7 9.15 -15.73 -2.77
N ARG A 8 8.66 -14.76 -1.98
CA ARG A 8 8.07 -15.01 -0.66
C ARG A 8 6.60 -14.69 -0.54
N LEU A 9 5.99 -13.99 -1.52
CA LEU A 9 4.65 -13.44 -1.41
C LEU A 9 3.75 -13.86 -2.57
N ILE A 10 2.44 -13.85 -2.28
CA ILE A 10 1.35 -13.84 -3.26
C ILE A 10 0.58 -12.54 -3.02
N LEU A 11 0.46 -11.71 -4.05
CA LEU A 11 -0.44 -10.56 -4.07
C LEU A 11 -1.73 -11.01 -4.75
N ARG A 12 -2.82 -11.11 -4.00
CA ARG A 12 -4.12 -11.55 -4.50
C ARG A 12 -5.25 -10.67 -4.00
N PRO A 13 -6.40 -10.66 -4.67
CA PRO A 13 -7.59 -10.00 -4.14
C PRO A 13 -7.92 -10.50 -2.72
N TRP A 14 -8.41 -9.60 -1.88
CA TRP A 14 -9.02 -9.96 -0.60
C TRP A 14 -10.28 -10.77 -0.84
N LYS A 15 -10.56 -11.70 0.06
CA LYS A 15 -11.76 -12.54 0.02
C LYS A 15 -12.69 -12.17 1.18
N GLU A 16 -13.99 -12.08 0.91
CA GLU A 16 -15.00 -11.89 1.94
C GLU A 16 -15.25 -13.20 2.72
N LYS A 17 -14.18 -13.80 3.26
CA LYS A 17 -14.20 -15.02 4.05
C LYS A 17 -13.66 -14.77 5.44
N ASP A 18 -14.00 -15.68 6.36
CA ASP A 18 -13.61 -15.56 7.75
C ASP A 18 -12.10 -15.55 7.94
N GLU A 19 -11.38 -16.38 7.20
CA GLU A 19 -9.93 -16.49 7.29
C GLU A 19 -9.23 -15.16 6.94
N ASP A 20 -9.67 -14.48 5.88
CA ASP A 20 -9.10 -13.18 5.49
C ASP A 20 -9.50 -12.08 6.50
N ALA A 21 -10.71 -12.10 7.04
CA ALA A 21 -11.17 -11.14 8.04
C ALA A 21 -10.45 -11.31 9.38
N GLU A 22 -10.21 -12.55 9.82
CA GLU A 22 -9.45 -12.87 11.01
C GLU A 22 -7.97 -12.45 10.88
N ALA A 23 -7.35 -12.74 9.73
CA ALA A 23 -5.99 -12.33 9.43
C ALA A 23 -5.86 -10.79 9.37
N LEU A 24 -6.81 -10.11 8.72
CA LEU A 24 -6.84 -8.64 8.70
C LEU A 24 -6.97 -8.08 10.12
N TYR A 25 -7.91 -8.57 10.92
CA TYR A 25 -8.09 -8.12 12.31
C TYR A 25 -6.84 -8.35 13.15
N LYS A 26 -6.20 -9.51 13.01
CA LYS A 26 -5.00 -9.89 13.76
C LYS A 26 -3.91 -8.82 13.71
N TYR A 27 -3.70 -8.22 12.54
CA TYR A 27 -2.64 -7.22 12.31
C TYR A 27 -3.14 -5.78 12.34
N ALA A 28 -4.34 -5.51 11.81
CA ALA A 28 -4.89 -4.16 11.72
C ALA A 28 -5.41 -3.61 13.06
N LYS A 29 -5.59 -4.45 14.08
CA LYS A 29 -5.92 -4.00 15.45
C LYS A 29 -4.74 -3.39 16.18
N ASP A 30 -3.51 -3.62 15.69
CA ASP A 30 -2.30 -3.11 16.36
C ASP A 30 -2.21 -1.58 16.19
N PRO A 31 -2.14 -0.81 17.31
CA PRO A 31 -2.09 0.65 17.26
C PRO A 31 -0.81 1.19 16.61
N ALA A 32 0.20 0.38 16.40
CA ALA A 32 1.40 0.79 15.69
C ALA A 32 1.25 0.74 14.15
N VAL A 33 0.20 0.08 13.62
CA VAL A 33 -0.01 -0.12 12.18
C VAL A 33 -0.88 0.99 11.59
N GLY A 34 -2.16 1.06 11.97
CA GLY A 34 -3.14 1.96 11.36
C GLY A 34 -2.86 3.45 11.62
N PRO A 35 -2.69 3.87 12.87
CA PRO A 35 -2.59 5.29 13.21
C PRO A 35 -1.45 6.02 12.52
N ILE A 36 -0.31 5.40 12.30
CA ILE A 36 0.81 6.02 11.57
C ILE A 36 0.49 6.21 10.08
N ALA A 37 -0.43 5.41 9.54
CA ALA A 37 -0.92 5.49 8.17
C ALA A 37 -2.24 6.27 8.04
N GLY A 38 -2.77 6.83 9.15
CA GLY A 38 -3.93 7.72 9.16
C GLY A 38 -5.29 7.03 9.33
N TRP A 39 -5.35 5.75 9.69
CA TRP A 39 -6.60 5.04 9.94
C TRP A 39 -6.64 4.39 11.34
N PRO A 40 -7.84 4.22 11.94
CA PRO A 40 -7.97 3.70 13.28
C PRO A 40 -7.72 2.19 13.33
N PRO A 41 -7.23 1.65 14.47
CA PRO A 41 -7.15 0.22 14.67
C PRO A 41 -8.52 -0.46 14.48
N HIS A 42 -8.51 -1.66 13.91
CA HIS A 42 -9.72 -2.46 13.78
C HIS A 42 -10.20 -2.95 15.15
N THR A 43 -11.49 -2.96 15.37
CA THR A 43 -12.11 -3.24 16.68
C THR A 43 -12.60 -4.67 16.84
N SER A 44 -12.81 -5.39 15.71
CA SER A 44 -13.29 -6.77 15.69
C SER A 44 -13.06 -7.43 14.33
N VAL A 45 -13.20 -8.76 14.27
CA VAL A 45 -13.25 -9.51 13.00
C VAL A 45 -14.42 -9.05 12.12
N GLY A 46 -15.58 -8.75 12.72
CA GLY A 46 -16.73 -8.20 12.01
C GLY A 46 -16.42 -6.86 11.34
N HIS A 47 -15.76 -5.93 12.07
CA HIS A 47 -15.29 -4.67 11.50
C HIS A 47 -14.29 -4.91 10.34
N SER A 48 -13.34 -5.83 10.51
CA SER A 48 -12.41 -6.19 9.42
C SER A 48 -13.11 -6.74 8.19
N ARG A 49 -14.16 -7.56 8.37
CA ARG A 49 -14.98 -8.07 7.25
C ARG A 49 -15.69 -6.94 6.51
N GLU A 50 -16.26 -5.96 7.24
CA GLU A 50 -16.85 -4.77 6.64
C GLU A 50 -15.85 -3.94 5.86
N VAL A 51 -14.64 -3.75 6.38
CA VAL A 51 -13.54 -3.07 5.68
C VAL A 51 -13.14 -3.81 4.41
N ILE A 52 -13.01 -5.16 4.45
CA ILE A 52 -12.76 -5.95 3.24
C ILE A 52 -13.83 -5.66 2.20
N ARG A 53 -15.11 -5.79 2.56
CA ARG A 53 -16.24 -5.59 1.64
C ARG A 53 -16.30 -4.18 1.08
N ALA A 54 -16.10 -3.17 1.92
CA ALA A 54 -16.27 -1.77 1.54
C ALA A 54 -15.08 -1.15 0.82
N LEU A 55 -13.85 -1.62 1.10
CA LEU A 55 -12.63 -0.93 0.67
C LEU A 55 -11.59 -1.83 -0.01
N LEU A 56 -11.55 -3.12 0.31
CA LEU A 56 -10.46 -3.98 -0.13
C LEU A 56 -10.83 -4.93 -1.28
N THR A 57 -12.08 -4.94 -1.72
CA THR A 57 -12.54 -5.70 -2.90
C THR A 57 -12.51 -4.89 -4.20
N TYR A 58 -12.08 -3.62 -4.15
CA TYR A 58 -11.91 -2.80 -5.34
C TYR A 58 -10.77 -3.32 -6.23
N PRO A 59 -10.83 -3.04 -7.56
CA PRO A 59 -9.73 -3.31 -8.47
C PRO A 59 -8.41 -2.72 -7.95
N GLU A 60 -7.30 -3.41 -8.24
CA GLU A 60 -5.94 -3.00 -7.86
C GLU A 60 -5.69 -2.90 -6.35
N VAL A 61 -6.49 -3.60 -5.55
CA VAL A 61 -6.27 -3.77 -4.09
C VAL A 61 -5.95 -5.23 -3.79
N TYR A 62 -4.80 -5.48 -3.16
CA TYR A 62 -4.26 -6.82 -2.96
C TYR A 62 -3.90 -7.08 -1.50
N ALA A 63 -4.30 -8.25 -1.01
CA ALA A 63 -3.72 -8.83 0.19
C ALA A 63 -2.26 -9.24 -0.09
N VAL A 64 -1.37 -8.88 0.80
CA VAL A 64 0.01 -9.36 0.83
C VAL A 64 0.03 -10.67 1.63
N VAL A 65 0.14 -11.79 0.94
CA VAL A 65 0.04 -13.14 1.53
C VAL A 65 1.41 -13.79 1.58
N LEU A 66 1.80 -14.33 2.73
CA LEU A 66 3.02 -15.12 2.86
C LEU A 66 2.84 -16.49 2.20
N LYS A 67 3.74 -16.89 1.31
CA LYS A 67 3.73 -18.22 0.68
C LYS A 67 3.90 -19.36 1.69
N GLU A 68 4.71 -19.13 2.72
CA GLU A 68 5.00 -20.12 3.74
C GLU A 68 3.77 -20.54 4.55
N THR A 69 2.89 -19.58 4.87
CA THR A 69 1.74 -19.83 5.74
C THR A 69 0.39 -19.74 5.04
N GLY A 70 0.34 -19.11 3.86
CA GLY A 70 -0.92 -18.78 3.18
C GLY A 70 -1.70 -17.64 3.85
N GLU A 71 -1.15 -17.00 4.88
CA GLU A 71 -1.82 -15.97 5.68
C GLU A 71 -1.64 -14.58 5.06
N PRO A 72 -2.71 -13.77 4.91
CA PRO A 72 -2.61 -12.35 4.62
C PRO A 72 -1.97 -11.60 5.79
N VAL A 73 -0.88 -10.90 5.55
CA VAL A 73 -0.11 -10.17 6.58
C VAL A 73 -0.06 -8.67 6.37
N GLY A 74 -0.65 -8.19 5.26
CA GLY A 74 -0.67 -6.79 4.91
C GLY A 74 -1.52 -6.52 3.67
N ASN A 75 -1.47 -5.29 3.20
CA ASN A 75 -2.16 -4.80 2.01
C ASN A 75 -1.23 -3.99 1.13
N ILE A 76 -1.44 -4.04 -0.18
CA ILE A 76 -0.88 -3.12 -1.16
C ILE A 76 -1.95 -2.78 -2.18
N SER A 77 -2.03 -1.51 -2.60
CA SER A 77 -3.08 -1.04 -3.51
C SER A 77 -2.59 0.07 -4.43
N LEU A 78 -3.28 0.22 -5.56
CA LEU A 78 -3.19 1.38 -6.43
C LEU A 78 -4.48 2.19 -6.32
N MET A 79 -4.34 3.49 -6.22
CA MET A 79 -5.42 4.47 -6.22
C MET A 79 -5.23 5.37 -7.44
N PHE A 80 -6.30 5.62 -8.16
CA PHE A 80 -6.30 6.44 -9.37
C PHE A 80 -6.89 7.83 -9.09
N SER A 81 -6.96 8.70 -10.08
CA SER A 81 -7.32 10.11 -9.94
C SER A 81 -8.59 10.39 -9.10
N ASN A 82 -9.52 9.45 -9.06
CA ASN A 82 -10.77 9.58 -8.29
C ASN A 82 -10.67 9.09 -6.83
N THR A 83 -9.57 8.45 -6.45
CA THR A 83 -9.38 7.85 -5.11
C THR A 83 -8.03 8.17 -4.47
N ALA A 84 -7.09 8.74 -5.23
CA ALA A 84 -5.77 9.11 -4.75
C ALA A 84 -5.82 10.25 -3.70
N HIS A 85 -4.85 10.26 -2.79
CA HIS A 85 -4.72 11.30 -1.77
C HIS A 85 -3.99 12.53 -2.29
N THR A 86 -3.12 12.36 -3.29
CA THR A 86 -2.47 13.49 -3.95
C THR A 86 -3.41 14.16 -4.95
N ALA A 87 -3.46 15.49 -4.93
CA ALA A 87 -4.35 16.28 -5.77
C ALA A 87 -3.90 16.34 -7.25
N ASP A 88 -2.62 16.11 -7.52
CA ASP A 88 -2.00 16.36 -8.83
C ASP A 88 -1.74 15.09 -9.63
N ILE A 89 -2.51 14.04 -9.39
CA ILE A 89 -2.38 12.77 -10.12
C ILE A 89 -3.05 12.85 -11.49
N ALA A 90 -2.33 12.51 -12.54
CA ALA A 90 -2.87 12.42 -13.89
C ALA A 90 -3.58 11.09 -14.14
N ASP A 91 -4.43 11.02 -15.18
CA ASP A 91 -5.21 9.80 -15.50
C ASP A 91 -4.33 8.59 -15.86
N ASN A 92 -3.10 8.82 -16.32
CA ASN A 92 -2.11 7.79 -16.62
C ASN A 92 -1.08 7.59 -15.49
N GLU A 93 -1.42 7.96 -14.27
CA GLU A 93 -0.64 7.79 -13.06
C GLU A 93 -1.47 7.07 -11.99
N ALA A 94 -0.81 6.50 -10.98
CA ALA A 94 -1.46 5.94 -9.81
C ALA A 94 -0.72 6.32 -8.53
N GLU A 95 -1.43 6.35 -7.41
CA GLU A 95 -0.83 6.44 -6.08
C GLU A 95 -0.83 5.03 -5.46
N MET A 96 0.32 4.62 -4.93
CA MET A 96 0.49 3.33 -4.27
C MET A 96 0.40 3.49 -2.75
N GLY A 97 -0.46 2.70 -2.12
CA GLY A 97 -0.57 2.58 -0.66
C GLY A 97 -0.23 1.17 -0.19
N TYR A 98 0.33 1.04 1.02
CA TYR A 98 0.61 -0.27 1.61
C TYR A 98 0.73 -0.19 3.14
N TRP A 99 0.52 -1.34 3.78
CA TRP A 99 0.88 -1.59 5.17
C TRP A 99 1.17 -3.08 5.39
N ILE A 100 1.84 -3.42 6.47
CA ILE A 100 2.12 -4.81 6.88
C ILE A 100 2.13 -4.91 8.41
N GLY A 101 1.74 -6.07 8.93
CA GLY A 101 1.74 -6.35 10.37
C GLY A 101 3.12 -6.21 11.02
N VAL A 102 3.13 -5.74 12.27
CA VAL A 102 4.35 -5.47 13.06
C VAL A 102 5.37 -6.62 13.05
N PRO A 103 4.97 -7.92 13.17
CA PRO A 103 5.93 -9.02 13.16
C PRO A 103 6.77 -9.14 11.90
N TYR A 104 6.33 -8.51 10.81
CA TYR A 104 6.96 -8.60 9.49
C TYR A 104 7.76 -7.34 9.10
N TRP A 105 7.86 -6.38 10.00
CA TRP A 105 8.65 -5.17 9.78
C TRP A 105 10.14 -5.49 9.65
N GLY A 106 10.84 -4.73 8.82
CA GLY A 106 12.29 -4.86 8.63
C GLY A 106 12.74 -6.05 7.79
N GLN A 107 11.83 -6.93 7.35
CA GLN A 107 12.17 -8.15 6.61
C GLN A 107 12.21 -7.96 5.08
N GLY A 108 11.96 -6.76 4.58
CA GLY A 108 12.01 -6.46 3.14
C GLY A 108 10.82 -6.98 2.34
N LEU A 109 9.72 -7.43 2.99
CA LEU A 109 8.54 -7.97 2.32
C LEU A 109 7.77 -6.88 1.54
N ILE A 110 7.56 -5.70 2.14
CA ILE A 110 6.88 -4.61 1.42
C ILE A 110 7.71 -4.11 0.23
N PRO A 111 9.02 -3.86 0.31
CA PRO A 111 9.82 -3.58 -0.89
C PRO A 111 9.70 -4.63 -2.00
N GLU A 112 9.59 -5.93 -1.64
CA GLU A 112 9.36 -7.01 -2.59
C GLU A 112 7.99 -6.90 -3.28
N ALA A 113 6.93 -6.67 -2.50
CA ALA A 113 5.57 -6.46 -3.02
C ALA A 113 5.49 -5.20 -3.90
N VAL A 114 6.09 -4.09 -3.46
CA VAL A 114 6.14 -2.81 -4.20
C VAL A 114 6.80 -3.00 -5.56
N ARG A 115 7.98 -3.65 -5.63
CA ARG A 115 8.65 -3.88 -6.92
C ARG A 115 7.81 -4.71 -7.87
N ARG A 116 7.11 -5.75 -7.37
CA ARG A 116 6.23 -6.56 -8.21
C ARG A 116 5.04 -5.76 -8.74
N LEU A 117 4.46 -4.89 -7.90
CA LEU A 117 3.34 -4.06 -8.33
C LEU A 117 3.78 -2.91 -9.24
N LEU A 118 5.00 -2.35 -9.07
CA LEU A 118 5.59 -1.38 -10.00
C LEU A 118 5.77 -1.99 -11.40
N GLN A 119 6.21 -3.25 -11.49
CA GLN A 119 6.28 -3.95 -12.76
C GLN A 119 4.89 -3.99 -13.43
N HIS A 120 3.83 -4.35 -12.69
CA HIS A 120 2.47 -4.32 -13.19
C HIS A 120 2.04 -2.91 -13.66
N CYS A 121 2.35 -1.87 -12.87
CA CYS A 121 2.04 -0.48 -13.23
C CYS A 121 2.65 -0.08 -14.58
N PHE A 122 3.91 -0.41 -14.80
CA PHE A 122 4.65 0.09 -15.96
C PHE A 122 4.58 -0.84 -17.18
N GLU A 123 4.45 -2.15 -17.00
CA GLU A 123 4.40 -3.13 -18.10
C GLU A 123 2.97 -3.45 -18.53
N ASP A 124 2.03 -3.63 -17.58
CA ASP A 124 0.68 -4.10 -17.89
C ASP A 124 -0.33 -2.94 -17.98
N LEU A 125 -0.24 -1.94 -17.08
CA LEU A 125 -1.14 -0.79 -17.03
C LEU A 125 -0.66 0.43 -17.83
N ASP A 126 0.55 0.38 -18.38
CA ASP A 126 1.20 1.44 -19.18
C ASP A 126 1.24 2.82 -18.49
N LEU A 127 1.29 2.84 -17.15
CA LEU A 127 1.35 4.07 -16.38
C LEU A 127 2.66 4.82 -16.65
N GLN A 128 2.61 6.15 -16.57
CA GLN A 128 3.77 7.02 -16.77
C GLN A 128 4.48 7.37 -15.46
N ALA A 129 3.77 7.30 -14.35
CA ALA A 129 4.34 7.48 -13.02
C ALA A 129 3.53 6.77 -11.94
N VAL A 130 4.21 6.47 -10.84
CA VAL A 130 3.59 6.01 -9.59
C VAL A 130 4.00 6.95 -8.47
N TRP A 131 3.00 7.39 -7.71
CA TRP A 131 3.14 8.21 -6.51
C TRP A 131 3.08 7.34 -5.25
N CYS A 132 3.62 7.84 -4.16
CA CYS A 132 3.45 7.23 -2.85
C CYS A 132 3.60 8.30 -1.77
N GLY A 133 2.62 8.38 -0.85
CA GLY A 133 2.64 9.30 0.27
C GLY A 133 3.13 8.65 1.56
N TYR A 134 3.64 9.48 2.48
CA TYR A 134 3.85 9.10 3.87
C TYR A 134 3.69 10.33 4.80
N TYR A 135 3.08 10.12 5.95
CA TYR A 135 2.99 11.17 6.96
C TYR A 135 4.33 11.41 7.64
N ASP A 136 4.56 12.66 8.02
CA ASP A 136 5.76 13.04 8.77
C ASP A 136 5.96 12.14 9.99
N GLY A 137 7.20 11.71 10.23
CA GLY A 137 7.52 10.71 11.26
C GLY A 137 7.41 9.25 10.82
N ASN A 138 6.75 8.92 9.69
CA ASN A 138 6.68 7.55 9.17
C ASN A 138 7.95 7.17 8.37
N VAL A 139 9.07 7.08 9.10
CA VAL A 139 10.38 6.77 8.52
C VAL A 139 10.42 5.40 7.85
N ARG A 140 9.60 4.44 8.29
CA ARG A 140 9.54 3.10 7.68
C ARG A 140 9.00 3.18 6.27
N SER A 141 7.87 3.89 6.07
CA SER A 141 7.29 4.09 4.73
C SER A 141 8.26 4.83 3.81
N LYS A 142 8.87 5.92 4.28
CA LYS A 142 9.90 6.64 3.54
C LYS A 142 11.02 5.72 3.04
N ARG A 143 11.58 4.88 3.92
CA ARG A 143 12.67 3.95 3.57
C ARG A 143 12.24 2.89 2.53
N VAL A 144 11.00 2.42 2.57
CA VAL A 144 10.47 1.51 1.55
C VAL A 144 10.46 2.20 0.19
N GLN A 145 9.94 3.42 0.14
CA GLN A 145 9.85 4.20 -1.10
C GLN A 145 11.24 4.47 -1.68
N GLU A 146 12.19 4.94 -0.87
CA GLU A 146 13.58 5.16 -1.30
C GLU A 146 14.23 3.88 -1.85
N LYS A 147 14.04 2.73 -1.17
CA LYS A 147 14.56 1.42 -1.62
C LYS A 147 13.94 0.92 -2.92
N CYS A 148 12.78 1.42 -3.29
CA CYS A 148 12.06 1.07 -4.52
C CYS A 148 12.25 2.10 -5.63
N GLY A 149 13.15 3.08 -5.45
CA GLY A 149 13.51 4.05 -6.48
C GLY A 149 12.66 5.32 -6.51
N PHE A 150 11.68 5.46 -5.61
CA PHE A 150 10.90 6.70 -5.52
C PHE A 150 11.77 7.86 -5.08
N ARG A 151 11.50 9.04 -5.63
CA ARG A 151 12.19 10.28 -5.32
C ARG A 151 11.21 11.30 -4.73
N PHE A 152 11.70 12.09 -3.78
CA PHE A 152 10.91 13.17 -3.18
C PHE A 152 10.42 14.14 -4.26
N ASN A 153 9.13 14.49 -4.18
CA ASN A 153 8.49 15.45 -5.06
C ASN A 153 8.08 16.71 -4.31
N HIS A 154 7.15 16.61 -3.35
CA HIS A 154 6.68 17.75 -2.58
C HIS A 154 6.14 17.36 -1.20
N THR A 155 5.79 18.37 -0.42
CA THR A 155 5.18 18.23 0.91
C THR A 155 3.89 19.03 0.97
N GLU A 156 2.84 18.44 1.53
CA GLU A 156 1.58 19.09 1.85
C GLU A 156 1.41 19.14 3.37
N ALA A 157 1.33 20.36 3.92
CA ALA A 157 1.04 20.58 5.33
C ALA A 157 -0.45 20.84 5.55
N GLY A 158 -0.93 20.63 6.79
CA GLY A 158 -2.30 20.96 7.16
C GLY A 158 -3.36 20.01 6.60
N LYS A 159 -2.98 18.83 6.14
CA LYS A 159 -3.94 17.80 5.64
C LYS A 159 -4.68 17.16 6.81
N ARG A 160 -5.99 17.06 6.69
CA ARG A 160 -6.80 16.29 7.63
C ARG A 160 -6.70 14.80 7.30
N SER A 161 -6.19 14.02 8.25
CA SER A 161 -6.15 12.56 8.11
C SER A 161 -7.55 11.93 8.29
N PRO A 162 -7.76 10.69 7.88
CA PRO A 162 -8.99 9.95 8.20
C PRO A 162 -9.28 9.81 9.70
N LEU A 163 -8.27 9.96 10.56
CA LEU A 163 -8.44 10.04 12.02
C LEU A 163 -8.97 11.41 12.51
N GLY A 164 -9.02 12.41 11.63
CA GLY A 164 -9.49 13.76 11.93
C GLY A 164 -8.42 14.71 12.48
N ASP A 165 -7.21 14.24 12.71
CA ASP A 165 -6.07 15.09 13.08
C ASP A 165 -5.44 15.77 11.85
N ILE A 166 -4.67 16.82 12.08
CA ILE A 166 -3.97 17.58 11.03
C ILE A 166 -2.54 17.07 10.95
N ARG A 167 -2.12 16.71 9.74
CA ARG A 167 -0.78 16.15 9.48
C ARG A 167 -0.08 16.86 8.33
N THR A 168 1.21 16.65 8.29
CA THR A 168 2.06 16.92 7.12
C THR A 168 2.28 15.62 6.38
N GLU A 169 2.05 15.62 5.07
CA GLU A 169 2.25 14.47 4.20
C GLU A 169 3.33 14.80 3.16
N HIS A 170 4.24 13.85 2.96
CA HIS A 170 5.31 13.95 1.98
C HIS A 170 5.00 13.01 0.82
N PHE A 171 5.10 13.52 -0.39
CA PHE A 171 4.86 12.74 -1.61
C PHE A 171 6.15 12.45 -2.35
N MET A 172 6.31 11.20 -2.72
CA MET A 172 7.39 10.72 -3.56
C MET A 172 6.81 10.20 -4.88
N LYS A 173 7.59 10.30 -5.95
CA LYS A 173 7.20 9.90 -7.30
C LYS A 173 8.27 9.05 -7.93
N LEU A 174 7.88 8.05 -8.70
CA LEU A 174 8.73 7.26 -9.58
C LEU A 174 8.20 7.36 -11.00
N LEU A 175 9.03 7.84 -11.92
CA LEU A 175 8.70 7.89 -13.34
C LEU A 175 9.01 6.56 -14.03
N ARG A 176 8.19 6.16 -15.00
CA ARG A 176 8.44 4.99 -15.85
C ARG A 176 9.84 5.01 -16.46
N THR A 177 10.27 6.17 -16.95
CA THR A 177 11.60 6.34 -17.57
C THR A 177 12.75 6.13 -16.59
N GLU A 178 12.56 6.37 -15.31
CA GLU A 178 13.55 6.10 -14.26
C GLU A 178 13.56 4.60 -13.92
N TRP A 179 12.38 4.01 -13.74
CA TRP A 179 12.24 2.58 -13.47
C TRP A 179 12.86 1.70 -14.56
N MET A 180 12.65 2.06 -15.84
CA MET A 180 13.24 1.33 -16.97
C MET A 180 14.77 1.39 -17.03
N LYS A 181 15.39 2.45 -16.49
CA LYS A 181 16.88 2.56 -16.43
C LYS A 181 17.48 1.67 -15.36
N ASP A 182 16.77 1.50 -14.22
CA ASP A 182 17.24 0.67 -13.11
C ASP A 182 17.00 -0.82 -13.35
N ALA A 183 16.17 -1.18 -14.35
CA ALA A 183 15.88 -2.56 -14.75
C ALA A 183 16.87 -3.12 -15.81
N GLN A 184 17.77 -2.29 -16.33
CA GLN A 184 18.84 -2.68 -17.26
C GLN A 184 20.16 -2.91 -16.51
#